data_12400472ffe33b9faf95bbe57fd00cb1
#
_entry.id   12400472ffe33b9faf95bbe57fd00cb1
#
_cell.length_a   1.000
_cell.length_b   1.000
_cell.length_c   1.000
_cell.angle_alpha   90.00
_cell.angle_beta   90.00
_cell.angle_gamma   90.00
#
_symmetry.space_group_name_H-M   'P 1'
#
loop_
_entity.id
_entity.type
_entity.pdbx_description
1 polymer ?
#
loop_
_entity_poly.entity_id
_entity_poly.type
_entity_poly.pdbx_seq_one_letter_code
_entity_poly.pdbx_strand_id
1 'polypeptide(L)'
;MEIVTEKTDERLQIELNDYALEILKKYKKMKQKGNHVFPPLSNQKLNSHLKEAALLAQLTKTWVDEYYIGNDRIREEYKFYQIISSHDGRRTFICCSLAFGIPHTVVMKWTGHRDYASMKPYIEISDKTKAAYMGKWNF
;
A
#
# COMPACT_ATOMS: atom_id res chain seq x y z
N MET A 1 14.60 -10.64 1.83
CA MET A 1 13.85 -11.37 0.78
C MET A 1 14.19 -10.75 -0.57
N GLU A 2 14.49 -11.57 -1.55
CA GLU A 2 14.70 -11.12 -2.92
C GLU A 2 13.46 -11.47 -3.75
N ILE A 3 12.96 -10.51 -4.51
CA ILE A 3 11.85 -10.71 -5.46
C ILE A 3 12.21 -10.10 -6.80
N VAL A 4 11.73 -10.70 -7.87
CA VAL A 4 11.83 -10.15 -9.23
C VAL A 4 10.44 -9.62 -9.60
N THR A 5 10.39 -8.37 -10.04
CA THR A 5 9.13 -7.75 -10.44
C THR A 5 8.74 -8.19 -11.84
N GLU A 6 7.54 -8.72 -12.03
CA GLU A 6 7.05 -9.18 -13.35
C GLU A 6 7.03 -8.06 -14.41
N LYS A 7 6.75 -6.83 -13.99
CA LYS A 7 6.56 -5.70 -14.92
C LYS A 7 7.87 -5.09 -15.42
N THR A 8 8.92 -5.12 -14.62
CA THR A 8 10.18 -4.38 -14.89
C THR A 8 11.41 -5.26 -14.86
N ASP A 9 11.24 -6.55 -14.55
CA ASP A 9 12.31 -7.56 -14.38
C ASP A 9 13.42 -7.10 -13.41
N GLU A 10 13.06 -6.25 -12.45
CA GLU A 10 14.00 -5.75 -11.45
C GLU A 10 14.04 -6.64 -10.23
N ARG A 11 15.26 -6.85 -9.73
CA ARG A 11 15.49 -7.52 -8.45
C ARG A 11 15.37 -6.52 -7.32
N LEU A 12 14.42 -6.76 -6.44
CA LEU A 12 14.25 -5.98 -5.22
C LEU A 12 14.71 -6.80 -4.03
N GLN A 13 15.56 -6.19 -3.21
CA GLN A 13 15.89 -6.70 -1.88
C GLN A 13 15.03 -5.98 -0.86
N ILE A 14 14.21 -6.77 -0.14
CA ILE A 14 13.29 -6.24 0.86
C ILE A 14 13.61 -6.90 2.20
N GLU A 15 13.96 -6.09 3.17
CA GLU A 15 14.11 -6.50 4.56
C GLU A 15 12.73 -6.82 5.13
N LEU A 16 12.64 -7.88 5.90
CA LEU A 16 11.40 -8.34 6.50
C LEU A 16 11.41 -8.06 7.98
N ASN A 17 10.35 -7.45 8.48
CA ASN A 17 10.10 -7.31 9.89
C ASN A 17 9.59 -8.62 10.51
N ASP A 18 9.53 -8.69 11.84
CA ASP A 18 9.15 -9.90 12.56
C ASP A 18 7.75 -10.40 12.19
N TYR A 19 6.78 -9.49 11.98
CA TYR A 19 5.43 -9.85 11.55
C TYR A 19 5.42 -10.56 10.20
N ALA A 20 6.17 -10.03 9.22
CA ALA A 20 6.29 -10.65 7.91
C ALA A 20 6.96 -12.02 7.98
N LEU A 21 8.00 -12.16 8.84
CA LEU A 21 8.69 -13.43 9.09
C LEU A 21 7.76 -14.46 9.71
N GLU A 22 6.91 -14.07 10.66
CA GLU A 22 5.92 -14.97 11.28
C GLU A 22 4.88 -15.45 10.26
N ILE A 23 4.38 -14.57 9.41
CA ILE A 23 3.46 -14.93 8.33
C ILE A 23 4.12 -15.93 7.39
N LEU A 24 5.36 -15.67 6.96
CA LEU A 24 6.09 -16.58 6.08
C LEU A 24 6.32 -17.94 6.72
N LYS A 25 6.67 -17.99 8.02
CA LYS A 25 6.81 -19.26 8.77
C LYS A 25 5.51 -20.05 8.80
N LYS A 26 4.38 -19.38 8.99
CA LYS A 26 3.04 -19.99 8.94
C LYS A 26 2.76 -20.64 7.59
N TYR A 27 2.98 -19.90 6.49
CA TYR A 27 2.70 -20.40 5.15
C TYR A 27 3.72 -21.45 4.67
N LYS A 28 4.98 -21.41 5.13
CA LYS A 28 5.99 -22.42 4.83
C LYS A 28 5.57 -23.83 5.30
N LYS A 29 4.78 -23.92 6.39
CA LYS A 29 4.24 -25.19 6.90
C LYS A 29 3.10 -25.73 6.04
N MET A 30 2.46 -24.87 5.24
CA MET A 30 1.38 -25.26 4.35
C MET A 30 1.99 -25.66 3.00
N LYS A 31 1.87 -26.96 2.63
CA LYS A 31 2.32 -27.42 1.31
C LYS A 31 1.47 -26.76 0.23
N GLN A 32 2.03 -25.77 -0.44
CA GLN A 32 1.39 -25.14 -1.61
C GLN A 32 1.68 -25.97 -2.87
N LYS A 33 0.72 -26.00 -3.79
CA LYS A 33 0.97 -26.58 -5.13
C LYS A 33 1.91 -25.66 -5.91
N GLY A 34 2.97 -26.20 -6.48
CA GLY A 34 4.00 -25.43 -7.17
C GLY A 34 4.97 -24.75 -6.21
N ASN A 35 5.76 -23.81 -6.73
CA ASN A 35 6.81 -23.10 -5.97
C ASN A 35 6.31 -21.76 -5.40
N HIS A 36 5.03 -21.70 -5.02
CA HIS A 36 4.42 -20.48 -4.48
C HIS A 36 4.60 -20.40 -2.96
N VAL A 37 4.93 -19.21 -2.47
CA VAL A 37 5.00 -18.91 -1.03
C VAL A 37 3.61 -18.81 -0.43
N PHE A 38 2.68 -18.20 -1.16
CA PHE A 38 1.27 -18.04 -0.81
C PHE A 38 0.35 -18.78 -1.77
N PRO A 39 -0.88 -19.12 -1.37
CA PRO A 39 -1.86 -19.66 -2.30
C PRO A 39 -2.07 -18.68 -3.48
N PRO A 40 -2.01 -19.15 -4.73
CA PRO A 40 -2.23 -18.29 -5.88
C PRO A 40 -3.69 -17.80 -5.89
N LEU A 41 -3.85 -16.49 -5.90
CA LEU A 41 -5.15 -15.82 -6.04
C LEU A 41 -5.08 -14.85 -7.21
N SER A 42 -6.13 -14.81 -8.02
CA SER A 42 -6.27 -13.73 -9.00
C SER A 42 -6.48 -12.39 -8.29
N ASN A 43 -6.02 -11.28 -8.90
CA ASN A 43 -6.21 -9.94 -8.36
C ASN A 43 -7.69 -9.63 -8.08
N GLN A 44 -8.58 -10.09 -8.97
CA GLN A 44 -10.02 -9.91 -8.80
C GLN A 44 -10.52 -10.61 -7.53
N LYS A 45 -10.11 -11.85 -7.29
CA LYS A 45 -10.50 -12.63 -6.12
C LYS A 45 -9.92 -12.06 -4.83
N LEU A 46 -8.66 -11.60 -4.88
CA LEU A 46 -8.03 -10.92 -3.75
C LEU A 46 -8.79 -9.65 -3.38
N ASN A 47 -9.13 -8.81 -4.37
CA ASN A 47 -9.87 -7.58 -4.13
C ASN A 47 -11.30 -7.85 -3.62
N SER A 48 -11.96 -8.91 -4.07
CA SER A 48 -13.26 -9.33 -3.53
C SER A 48 -13.17 -9.69 -2.04
N HIS A 49 -12.17 -10.48 -1.65
CA HIS A 49 -11.95 -10.81 -0.24
C HIS A 49 -11.56 -9.61 0.62
N LEU A 50 -10.79 -8.66 0.06
CA LEU A 50 -10.47 -7.41 0.78
C LEU A 50 -11.73 -6.58 1.06
N LYS A 51 -12.65 -6.47 0.09
CA LYS A 51 -13.92 -5.76 0.26
C LYS A 51 -14.81 -6.43 1.30
N GLU A 52 -14.89 -7.74 1.27
CA GLU A 52 -15.64 -8.52 2.26
C GLU A 52 -15.05 -8.36 3.67
N ALA A 53 -13.73 -8.48 3.82
CA ALA A 53 -13.06 -8.27 5.09
C ALA A 53 -13.25 -6.84 5.63
N ALA A 54 -13.18 -5.83 4.76
CA ALA A 54 -13.42 -4.44 5.12
C ALA A 54 -14.89 -4.19 5.57
N LEU A 55 -15.84 -4.86 4.94
CA LEU A 55 -17.24 -4.82 5.35
C LEU A 55 -17.44 -5.46 6.72
N LEU A 56 -16.86 -6.64 6.96
CA LEU A 56 -16.90 -7.33 8.25
C LEU A 56 -16.22 -6.51 9.36
N ALA A 57 -15.15 -5.81 9.04
CA ALA A 57 -14.47 -4.89 9.95
C ALA A 57 -15.19 -3.55 10.12
N GLN A 58 -16.38 -3.38 9.53
CA GLN A 58 -17.22 -2.17 9.61
C GLN A 58 -16.50 -0.88 9.14
N LEU A 59 -15.63 -0.98 8.12
CA LEU A 59 -14.97 0.16 7.51
C LEU A 59 -15.94 0.92 6.59
N THR A 60 -16.91 1.61 7.22
CA THR A 60 -18.07 2.23 6.55
C THR A 60 -17.89 3.71 6.24
N LYS A 61 -16.69 4.28 6.48
CA LYS A 61 -16.41 5.69 6.16
C LYS A 61 -16.79 5.99 4.72
N THR A 62 -17.49 7.10 4.51
CA THR A 62 -17.86 7.55 3.15
C THR A 62 -16.66 8.23 2.50
N TRP A 63 -16.40 7.85 1.27
CA TRP A 63 -15.47 8.50 0.36
C TRP A 63 -16.26 9.21 -0.72
N VAL A 64 -15.88 10.45 -1.02
CA VAL A 64 -16.49 11.26 -2.08
C VAL A 64 -15.46 11.41 -3.19
N ASP A 65 -15.81 10.99 -4.37
CA ASP A 65 -15.02 11.20 -5.59
C ASP A 65 -15.71 12.30 -6.42
N GLU A 66 -14.93 13.31 -6.82
CA GLU A 66 -15.41 14.43 -7.60
C GLU A 66 -14.53 14.60 -8.84
N TYR A 67 -15.15 14.54 -9.99
CA TYR A 67 -14.45 14.72 -11.27
C TYR A 67 -15.34 15.46 -12.28
N TYR A 68 -14.77 15.91 -13.38
CA TYR A 68 -15.48 16.63 -14.42
C TYR A 68 -15.54 15.81 -15.70
N ILE A 69 -16.71 15.76 -16.31
CA ILE A 69 -16.92 15.27 -17.68
C ILE A 69 -17.37 16.46 -18.51
N GLY A 70 -16.46 17.02 -19.32
CA GLY A 70 -16.72 18.30 -19.99
C GLY A 70 -16.89 19.42 -18.97
N ASN A 71 -18.06 20.06 -18.93
CA ASN A 71 -18.40 21.11 -17.97
C ASN A 71 -19.22 20.61 -16.77
N ASP A 72 -19.61 19.35 -16.77
CA ASP A 72 -20.46 18.79 -15.72
C ASP A 72 -19.60 18.22 -14.58
N ARG A 73 -19.88 18.70 -13.35
CA ARG A 73 -19.26 18.17 -12.12
C ARG A 73 -20.02 16.93 -11.70
N ILE A 74 -19.31 15.81 -11.72
CA ILE A 74 -19.81 14.52 -11.24
C ILE A 74 -19.32 14.32 -9.80
N ARG A 75 -20.22 13.95 -8.92
CA ARG A 75 -19.93 13.61 -7.54
C ARG A 75 -20.49 12.23 -7.24
N GLU A 76 -19.61 11.30 -6.87
CA GLU A 76 -19.98 9.94 -6.52
C GLU A 76 -19.58 9.65 -5.08
N GLU A 77 -20.45 8.96 -4.35
CA GLU A 77 -20.22 8.59 -2.95
C GLU A 77 -20.11 7.07 -2.82
N TYR A 78 -19.02 6.63 -2.21
CA TYR A 78 -18.74 5.22 -1.97
C TYR A 78 -18.47 4.98 -0.49
N LYS A 79 -18.83 3.80 -0.01
CA LYS A 79 -18.31 3.33 1.27
C LYS A 79 -16.92 2.76 1.08
N PHE A 80 -16.02 2.96 2.06
CA PHE A 80 -14.62 2.56 1.94
C PHE A 80 -14.46 1.07 1.56
N TYR A 81 -15.29 0.18 2.15
CA TYR A 81 -15.27 -1.25 1.81
C TYR A 81 -15.60 -1.56 0.34
N GLN A 82 -16.28 -0.66 -0.37
CA GLN A 82 -16.65 -0.86 -1.78
C GLN A 82 -15.48 -0.57 -2.73
N ILE A 83 -14.59 0.34 -2.34
CA ILE A 83 -13.52 0.84 -3.20
C ILE A 83 -12.14 0.28 -2.85
N ILE A 84 -11.95 -0.29 -1.66
CA ILE A 84 -10.67 -0.84 -1.23
C ILE A 84 -10.14 -1.91 -2.20
N SER A 85 -8.85 -1.87 -2.46
CA SER A 85 -8.13 -2.77 -3.36
C SER A 85 -6.77 -3.18 -2.78
N SER A 86 -6.13 -4.17 -3.39
CA SER A 86 -4.77 -4.58 -3.02
C SER A 86 -3.74 -3.47 -3.16
N HIS A 87 -3.99 -2.50 -4.07
CA HIS A 87 -3.12 -1.34 -4.25
C HIS A 87 -3.11 -0.41 -3.03
N ASP A 88 -4.20 -0.37 -2.27
CA ASP A 88 -4.29 0.45 -1.05
C ASP A 88 -3.36 -0.06 0.05
N GLY A 89 -3.07 -1.37 0.09
CA GLY A 89 -2.05 -1.94 0.97
C GLY A 89 -0.66 -1.34 0.68
N ARG A 90 -0.29 -1.24 -0.60
CA ARG A 90 0.96 -0.61 -1.02
C ARG A 90 0.99 0.89 -0.67
N ARG A 91 -0.10 1.61 -0.93
CA ARG A 91 -0.22 3.04 -0.57
C ARG A 91 -0.08 3.25 0.93
N THR A 92 -0.75 2.43 1.72
CA THR A 92 -0.68 2.47 3.19
C THR A 92 0.74 2.25 3.68
N PHE A 93 1.45 1.23 3.16
CA PHE A 93 2.85 0.97 3.50
C PHE A 93 3.72 2.18 3.23
N ILE A 94 3.61 2.80 2.05
CA ILE A 94 4.40 3.99 1.69
C ILE A 94 4.09 5.16 2.63
N CYS A 95 2.80 5.50 2.80
CA CYS A 95 2.39 6.62 3.63
C CYS A 95 2.80 6.44 5.10
N CYS A 96 2.62 5.25 5.66
CA CYS A 96 3.03 4.95 7.03
C CYS A 96 4.55 4.99 7.19
N SER A 97 5.30 4.44 6.23
CA SER A 97 6.77 4.48 6.26
C SER A 97 7.29 5.92 6.27
N LEU A 98 6.74 6.78 5.42
CA LEU A 98 7.10 8.19 5.38
C LEU A 98 6.68 8.92 6.68
N ALA A 99 5.51 8.59 7.23
CA ALA A 99 5.03 9.15 8.51
C ALA A 99 5.91 8.74 9.70
N PHE A 100 6.51 7.56 9.67
CA PHE A 100 7.50 7.10 10.65
C PHE A 100 8.87 7.78 10.48
N GLY A 101 9.04 8.61 9.45
CA GLY A 101 10.30 9.31 9.17
C GLY A 101 11.32 8.49 8.42
N ILE A 102 10.91 7.37 7.81
CA ILE A 102 11.80 6.58 6.95
C ILE A 102 12.09 7.40 5.69
N PRO A 103 13.37 7.57 5.31
CA PRO A 103 13.72 8.33 4.11
C PRO A 103 13.03 7.79 2.86
N HIS A 104 12.49 8.68 2.03
CA HIS A 104 11.78 8.29 0.81
C HIS A 104 12.65 7.42 -0.12
N THR A 105 13.97 7.65 -0.16
CA THR A 105 14.92 6.84 -0.94
C THR A 105 14.96 5.37 -0.50
N VAL A 106 14.78 5.09 0.79
CA VAL A 106 14.69 3.72 1.31
C VAL A 106 13.35 3.10 0.92
N VAL A 107 12.25 3.86 1.09
CA VAL A 107 10.91 3.40 0.72
C VAL A 107 10.83 3.10 -0.78
N MET A 108 11.45 3.94 -1.62
CA MET A 108 11.54 3.70 -3.07
C MET A 108 12.23 2.36 -3.40
N LYS A 109 13.32 2.03 -2.73
CA LYS A 109 14.02 0.75 -2.91
C LYS A 109 13.14 -0.45 -2.56
N TRP A 110 12.42 -0.38 -1.44
CA TRP A 110 11.51 -1.46 -1.03
C TRP A 110 10.32 -1.63 -1.96
N THR A 111 9.86 -0.53 -2.54
CA THR A 111 8.66 -0.53 -3.37
C THR A 111 8.95 -0.56 -4.88
N GLY A 112 10.23 -0.48 -5.28
CA GLY A 112 10.62 -0.52 -6.70
C GLY A 112 10.22 0.72 -7.49
N HIS A 113 10.11 1.90 -6.84
CA HIS A 113 9.90 3.16 -7.55
C HIS A 113 11.23 3.64 -8.14
N ARG A 114 11.25 3.90 -9.45
CA ARG A 114 12.46 4.32 -10.17
C ARG A 114 12.72 5.82 -10.07
N ASP A 115 11.68 6.60 -10.01
CA ASP A 115 11.75 8.06 -10.05
C ASP A 115 11.01 8.70 -8.88
N TYR A 116 11.44 9.91 -8.54
CA TYR A 116 10.84 10.70 -7.46
C TYR A 116 9.42 11.16 -7.80
N ALA A 117 9.11 11.39 -9.08
CA ALA A 117 7.80 11.86 -9.49
C ALA A 117 6.71 10.86 -9.12
N SER A 118 6.99 9.55 -9.21
CA SER A 118 6.07 8.49 -8.79
C SER A 118 5.84 8.43 -7.27
N MET A 119 6.76 9.00 -6.47
CA MET A 119 6.65 9.10 -5.01
C MET A 119 5.98 10.41 -4.54
N LYS A 120 6.00 11.44 -5.39
CA LYS A 120 5.50 12.78 -5.03
C LYS A 120 4.09 12.78 -4.40
N PRO A 121 3.08 12.06 -4.93
CA PRO A 121 1.73 12.03 -4.34
C PRO A 121 1.71 11.52 -2.89
N TYR A 122 2.60 10.61 -2.54
CA TYR A 122 2.69 10.05 -1.18
C TYR A 122 3.44 10.98 -0.22
N ILE A 123 4.43 11.71 -0.72
CA ILE A 123 5.21 12.68 0.06
C ILE A 123 4.33 13.88 0.41
N GLU A 124 3.54 14.37 -0.51
CA GLU A 124 2.59 15.46 -0.28
C GLU A 124 1.54 15.11 0.78
N ILE A 125 1.06 13.86 0.80
CA ILE A 125 0.13 13.37 1.83
C ILE A 125 0.80 13.36 3.23
N SER A 126 2.09 13.06 3.29
CA SER A 126 2.84 13.02 4.56
C SER A 126 3.28 14.40 5.07
N ASP A 127 3.11 15.46 4.31
CA ASP A 127 3.45 16.84 4.68
C ASP A 127 2.69 17.35 5.93
N LYS A 128 1.61 16.69 6.34
CA LYS A 128 0.95 16.93 7.62
C LYS A 128 1.89 16.76 8.83
N THR A 129 3.01 16.09 8.64
CA THR A 129 4.04 15.92 9.67
C THR A 129 5.06 17.05 9.72
N LYS A 130 5.04 18.02 8.79
CA LYS A 130 5.98 19.16 8.76
C LYS A 130 5.99 19.95 10.07
N ALA A 131 4.82 20.22 10.62
CA ALA A 131 4.71 20.96 11.89
C ALA A 131 5.36 20.20 13.05
N ALA A 132 5.19 18.86 13.09
CA ALA A 132 5.80 18.03 14.12
C ALA A 132 7.35 17.98 13.99
N TYR A 133 7.86 18.02 12.75
CA TYR A 133 9.30 18.07 12.53
C TYR A 133 9.89 19.45 12.87
N MET A 134 9.16 20.54 12.59
CA MET A 134 9.60 21.88 12.97
C MET A 134 9.68 22.03 14.48
N GLY A 135 8.80 21.41 15.26
CA GLY A 135 8.87 21.38 16.72
C GLY A 135 10.14 20.75 17.29
N LYS A 136 10.84 19.91 16.52
CA LYS A 136 12.14 19.32 16.93
C LYS A 136 13.30 20.31 16.87
N TRP A 137 13.12 21.50 16.27
CA TRP A 137 14.11 22.58 16.20
C TRP A 137 13.98 23.56 17.35
N ASN A 138 13.02 23.42 18.25
CA ASN A 138 12.90 24.18 19.46
C ASN A 138 13.89 23.61 20.49
N PHE A 139 15.11 24.15 20.50
CA PHE A 139 16.16 23.84 21.49
C PHE A 139 15.93 24.64 22.78
#